data_7e63bb909265d8283bd7cf6c4291a510
#
_entry.id   7e63bb909265d8283bd7cf6c4291a510
#
_cell.length_a   1.000
_cell.length_b   1.000
_cell.length_c   1.000
_cell.angle_alpha   90.00
_cell.angle_beta   90.00
_cell.angle_gamma   90.00
#
_symmetry.space_group_name_H-M   'P 1'
#
loop_
_entity.id
_entity.type
_entity.pdbx_description
1 polymer ?
#
loop_
_entity_poly.entity_id
_entity_poly.type
_entity_poly.pdbx_seq_one_letter_code
_entity_poly.pdbx_strand_id
1 'polypeptide(L)'
;MDDATRPIDRLLEIMARLRDQQGGCQWDLEQDFSTIAPYTIEEAYEVADAIDRGYLDALKDELGDLLLQVVFHAQMAREQDAFAFDDVAAAISDKMVRRHPHVFGDASFADAEAQTLNWEAIKRAERAAAGEDDHSALAGISRGLPEWQRAVKLQARAARCHSGFILENSLCSSLF
;
A
#
# COMPACT_ATOMS: atom_id res chain seq x y z
N MET A 1 20.74 23.24 -10.29
CA MET A 1 20.37 21.86 -9.94
C MET A 1 21.47 20.98 -10.49
N ASP A 2 22.19 20.32 -9.58
CA ASP A 2 23.38 19.54 -9.92
C ASP A 2 23.00 18.26 -10.64
N ASP A 3 23.72 17.91 -11.72
CA ASP A 3 23.46 16.76 -12.60
C ASP A 3 23.72 15.39 -11.90
N ALA A 4 24.18 15.42 -10.65
CA ALA A 4 24.49 14.25 -9.83
C ALA A 4 23.38 13.87 -8.83
N THR A 5 22.30 14.64 -8.73
CA THR A 5 21.19 14.41 -7.78
C THR A 5 20.30 13.28 -8.30
N ARG A 6 19.99 12.29 -7.46
CA ARG A 6 19.04 11.22 -7.86
C ARG A 6 17.69 11.83 -8.24
N PRO A 7 17.00 11.31 -9.25
CA PRO A 7 15.70 11.85 -9.69
C PRO A 7 14.68 12.00 -8.56
N ILE A 8 14.67 11.07 -7.60
CA ILE A 8 13.78 11.15 -6.44
C ILE A 8 14.13 12.32 -5.53
N ASP A 9 15.39 12.58 -5.26
CA ASP A 9 15.82 13.70 -4.40
C ASP A 9 15.41 15.04 -5.05
N ARG A 10 15.54 15.13 -6.38
CA ARG A 10 15.07 16.28 -7.14
C ARG A 10 13.56 16.47 -7.03
N LEU A 11 12.76 15.41 -7.09
CA LEU A 11 11.30 15.48 -6.94
C LEU A 11 10.91 15.97 -5.54
N LEU A 12 11.58 15.46 -4.51
CA LEU A 12 11.39 15.89 -3.12
C LEU A 12 11.74 17.38 -2.93
N GLU A 13 12.84 17.84 -3.54
CA GLU A 13 13.21 19.26 -3.51
C GLU A 13 12.18 20.14 -4.23
N ILE A 14 11.70 19.72 -5.39
CA ILE A 14 10.64 20.42 -6.14
C ILE A 14 9.39 20.57 -5.27
N MET A 15 8.92 19.51 -4.66
CA MET A 15 7.73 19.54 -3.82
C MET A 15 7.92 20.45 -2.58
N ALA A 16 9.08 20.38 -1.94
CA ALA A 16 9.40 21.26 -0.81
C ALA A 16 9.39 22.75 -1.24
N ARG A 17 9.84 23.05 -2.44
CA ARG A 17 9.81 24.43 -2.97
C ARG A 17 8.42 24.88 -3.39
N LEU A 18 7.60 24.00 -3.96
CA LEU A 18 6.20 24.31 -4.29
C LEU A 18 5.40 24.65 -3.03
N ARG A 19 5.71 24.00 -1.91
CA ARG A 19 5.06 24.22 -0.61
C ARG A 19 5.83 25.17 0.33
N ASP A 20 6.78 25.94 -0.17
CA ASP A 20 7.49 26.95 0.63
C ASP A 20 6.57 28.15 0.91
N GLN A 21 6.37 28.47 2.20
CA GLN A 21 5.54 29.57 2.66
C GLN A 21 5.99 30.95 2.18
N GLN A 22 7.26 31.10 1.78
CA GLN A 22 7.84 32.38 1.37
C GLN A 22 7.93 32.59 -0.14
N GLY A 23 7.57 31.63 -0.96
CA GLY A 23 7.70 31.77 -2.41
C GLY A 23 7.22 30.57 -3.22
N GLY A 24 6.48 29.67 -2.59
CA GLY A 24 5.91 28.50 -3.23
C GLY A 24 4.69 28.81 -4.09
N CYS A 25 4.06 27.77 -4.58
CA CYS A 25 2.86 27.86 -5.39
C CYS A 25 1.62 27.99 -4.48
N GLN A 26 0.83 29.04 -4.71
CA GLN A 26 -0.36 29.32 -3.90
C GLN A 26 -1.35 28.14 -3.87
N TRP A 27 -1.56 27.49 -5.00
CA TRP A 27 -2.45 26.33 -5.09
C TRP A 27 -1.92 25.16 -4.25
N ASP A 28 -0.62 24.83 -4.36
CA ASP A 28 -0.02 23.75 -3.58
C ASP A 28 -0.07 24.03 -2.08
N LEU A 29 0.11 25.29 -1.66
CA LEU A 29 0.05 25.71 -0.26
C LEU A 29 -1.35 25.57 0.36
N GLU A 30 -2.40 25.74 -0.42
CA GLU A 30 -3.79 25.61 0.02
C GLU A 30 -4.24 24.15 0.19
N GLN A 31 -3.45 23.18 -0.34
CA GLN A 31 -3.86 21.78 -0.28
C GLN A 31 -3.60 21.15 1.09
N ASP A 32 -4.50 20.24 1.46
CA ASP A 32 -4.39 19.33 2.60
C ASP A 32 -4.55 17.86 2.18
N PHE A 33 -4.45 16.92 3.13
CA PHE A 33 -4.60 15.49 2.84
C PHE A 33 -5.93 15.15 2.18
N SER A 34 -7.00 15.83 2.57
CA SER A 34 -8.36 15.54 2.09
C SER A 34 -8.59 16.08 0.68
N THR A 35 -7.99 17.22 0.35
CA THR A 35 -8.09 17.82 -1.00
C THR A 35 -7.25 17.08 -2.03
N ILE A 36 -6.14 16.44 -1.62
CA ILE A 36 -5.25 15.66 -2.49
C ILE A 36 -5.70 14.19 -2.61
N ALA A 37 -6.41 13.64 -1.62
CA ALA A 37 -6.85 12.25 -1.67
C ALA A 37 -7.64 11.82 -2.93
N PRO A 38 -8.55 12.66 -3.50
CA PRO A 38 -9.22 12.34 -4.76
C PRO A 38 -8.25 12.12 -5.93
N TYR A 39 -7.23 12.98 -6.08
CA TYR A 39 -6.20 12.85 -7.12
C TYR A 39 -5.40 11.55 -6.97
N THR A 40 -5.03 11.17 -5.75
CA THR A 40 -4.36 9.88 -5.51
C THR A 40 -5.16 8.69 -6.04
N ILE A 41 -6.50 8.75 -5.97
CA ILE A 41 -7.40 7.72 -6.51
C ILE A 41 -7.45 7.79 -8.04
N GLU A 42 -7.53 9.00 -8.59
CA GLU A 42 -7.55 9.27 -10.04
C GLU A 42 -6.29 8.72 -10.69
N GLU A 43 -5.09 9.09 -10.22
CA GLU A 43 -3.81 8.58 -10.75
C GLU A 43 -3.70 7.05 -10.68
N ALA A 44 -4.23 6.44 -9.60
CA ALA A 44 -4.26 4.97 -9.51
C ALA A 44 -5.15 4.33 -10.59
N TYR A 45 -6.22 4.99 -11.03
CA TYR A 45 -7.05 4.53 -12.14
C TYR A 45 -6.38 4.78 -13.50
N GLU A 46 -5.68 5.88 -13.68
CA GLU A 46 -4.95 6.20 -14.91
C GLU A 46 -3.79 5.22 -15.12
N VAL A 47 -3.07 4.85 -14.06
CA VAL A 47 -2.12 3.73 -14.08
C VAL A 47 -2.80 2.43 -14.54
N ALA A 48 -3.98 2.09 -14.03
CA ALA A 48 -4.69 0.88 -14.41
C ALA A 48 -5.14 0.92 -15.88
N ASP A 49 -5.61 2.06 -16.37
CA ASP A 49 -6.00 2.27 -17.75
C ASP A 49 -4.81 2.20 -18.73
N ALA A 50 -3.66 2.79 -18.36
CA ALA A 50 -2.43 2.68 -19.14
C ALA A 50 -1.95 1.22 -19.26
N ILE A 51 -2.07 0.44 -18.19
CA ILE A 51 -1.78 -1.01 -18.20
C ILE A 51 -2.74 -1.75 -19.15
N ASP A 52 -4.04 -1.49 -19.06
CA ASP A 52 -5.06 -2.16 -19.87
C ASP A 52 -4.87 -1.87 -21.38
N ARG A 53 -4.47 -0.66 -21.71
CA ARG A 53 -4.12 -0.25 -23.09
C ARG A 53 -2.77 -0.77 -23.58
N GLY A 54 -1.89 -1.23 -22.70
CA GLY A 54 -0.56 -1.74 -23.03
C GLY A 54 0.45 -0.67 -23.47
N TYR A 55 0.25 0.59 -23.11
CA TYR A 55 1.13 1.70 -23.45
C TYR A 55 2.15 1.99 -22.35
N LEU A 56 3.37 1.47 -22.52
CA LEU A 56 4.44 1.61 -21.51
C LEU A 56 4.91 3.04 -21.27
N ASP A 57 4.87 3.91 -22.29
CA ASP A 57 5.23 5.32 -22.10
C ASP A 57 4.16 6.04 -21.28
N ALA A 58 2.88 5.82 -21.56
CA ALA A 58 1.81 6.34 -20.71
C ALA A 58 1.90 5.78 -19.28
N LEU A 59 2.11 4.47 -19.14
CA LEU A 59 2.28 3.86 -17.82
C LEU A 59 3.43 4.50 -17.01
N LYS A 60 4.53 4.86 -17.67
CA LYS A 60 5.64 5.56 -17.00
C LYS A 60 5.21 6.94 -16.49
N ASP A 61 4.43 7.68 -17.29
CA ASP A 61 3.97 9.01 -16.93
C ASP A 61 2.95 8.94 -15.79
N GLU A 62 1.95 8.05 -15.85
CA GLU A 62 0.96 7.85 -14.78
C GLU A 62 1.57 7.33 -13.47
N LEU A 63 2.60 6.48 -13.55
CA LEU A 63 3.37 6.09 -12.36
C LEU A 63 4.14 7.26 -11.76
N GLY A 64 4.56 8.23 -12.58
CA GLY A 64 5.16 9.49 -12.14
C GLY A 64 4.16 10.35 -11.37
N ASP A 65 2.95 10.48 -11.87
CA ASP A 65 1.88 11.25 -11.24
C ASP A 65 1.40 10.59 -9.94
N LEU A 66 1.26 9.27 -9.92
CA LEU A 66 0.99 8.54 -8.67
C LEU A 66 2.12 8.72 -7.64
N LEU A 67 3.39 8.70 -8.07
CA LEU A 67 4.53 8.97 -7.20
C LEU A 67 4.50 10.40 -6.67
N LEU A 68 4.10 11.38 -7.50
CA LEU A 68 3.90 12.76 -7.07
C LEU A 68 2.90 12.86 -5.92
N GLN A 69 1.78 12.12 -5.96
CA GLN A 69 0.81 12.10 -4.86
C GLN A 69 1.44 11.59 -3.56
N VAL A 70 2.27 10.54 -3.63
CA VAL A 70 2.98 10.02 -2.45
C VAL A 70 3.92 11.07 -1.87
N VAL A 71 4.68 11.75 -2.72
CA VAL A 71 5.62 12.82 -2.31
C VAL A 71 4.88 14.01 -1.73
N PHE A 72 3.73 14.40 -2.31
CA PHE A 72 2.89 15.49 -1.82
C PHE A 72 2.39 15.20 -0.39
N HIS A 73 1.81 14.02 -0.17
CA HIS A 73 1.37 13.59 1.16
C HIS A 73 2.52 13.55 2.16
N ALA A 74 3.68 13.02 1.77
CA ALA A 74 4.85 12.96 2.63
C ALA A 74 5.38 14.35 3.00
N GLN A 75 5.34 15.31 2.07
CA GLN A 75 5.73 16.70 2.34
C GLN A 75 4.76 17.37 3.32
N MET A 76 3.44 17.20 3.14
CA MET A 76 2.45 17.72 4.10
C MET A 76 2.61 17.12 5.50
N ALA A 77 2.95 15.83 5.59
CA ALA A 77 3.23 15.17 6.86
C ALA A 77 4.51 15.70 7.54
N ARG A 78 5.55 15.96 6.75
CA ARG A 78 6.80 16.58 7.20
C ARG A 78 6.57 17.98 7.77
N GLU A 79 5.70 18.79 7.16
CA GLU A 79 5.31 20.13 7.62
C GLU A 79 4.60 20.11 8.98
N GLN A 80 4.03 18.95 9.35
CA GLN A 80 3.38 18.69 10.64
C GLN A 80 4.27 17.91 11.63
N ASP A 81 5.55 17.73 11.33
CA ASP A 81 6.52 16.95 12.12
C ASP A 81 6.06 15.50 12.38
N ALA A 82 5.26 14.92 11.47
CA ALA A 82 4.72 13.56 11.64
C ALA A 82 5.65 12.49 11.04
N PHE A 83 5.94 12.57 9.76
CA PHE A 83 6.88 11.70 9.03
C PHE A 83 7.30 12.35 7.71
N ALA A 84 8.36 11.83 7.07
CA ALA A 84 8.85 12.26 5.77
C ALA A 84 8.81 11.12 4.74
N PHE A 85 9.17 11.40 3.49
CA PHE A 85 9.20 10.41 2.41
C PHE A 85 10.09 9.21 2.72
N ASP A 86 11.25 9.44 3.36
CA ASP A 86 12.17 8.35 3.71
C ASP A 86 11.54 7.38 4.72
N ASP A 87 10.70 7.86 5.63
CA ASP A 87 9.96 7.01 6.58
C ASP A 87 8.93 6.15 5.84
N VAL A 88 8.26 6.70 4.82
CA VAL A 88 7.33 5.93 3.96
C VAL A 88 8.07 4.84 3.21
N ALA A 89 9.23 5.18 2.61
CA ALA A 89 10.06 4.23 1.87
C ALA A 89 10.64 3.15 2.80
N ALA A 90 11.12 3.51 3.98
CA ALA A 90 11.61 2.57 4.98
C ALA A 90 10.49 1.63 5.45
N ALA A 91 9.32 2.16 5.79
CA ALA A 91 8.19 1.38 6.26
C ALA A 91 7.74 0.31 5.26
N ILE A 92 7.67 0.65 3.96
CA ILE A 92 7.30 -0.34 2.94
C ILE A 92 8.43 -1.35 2.69
N SER A 93 9.68 -0.92 2.71
CA SER A 93 10.85 -1.79 2.55
C SER A 93 10.90 -2.85 3.66
N ASP A 94 10.81 -2.44 4.91
CA ASP A 94 10.80 -3.32 6.07
C ASP A 94 9.62 -4.31 6.02
N LYS A 95 8.46 -3.81 5.60
CA LYS A 95 7.27 -4.64 5.40
C LYS A 95 7.52 -5.71 4.33
N MET A 96 8.15 -5.37 3.20
CA MET A 96 8.45 -6.32 2.13
C MET A 96 9.46 -7.38 2.57
N VAL A 97 10.54 -6.98 3.24
CA VAL A 97 11.52 -7.91 3.82
C VAL A 97 10.85 -8.89 4.78
N ARG A 98 10.08 -8.38 5.72
CA ARG A 98 9.37 -9.19 6.73
C ARG A 98 8.35 -10.16 6.12
N ARG A 99 7.66 -9.75 5.05
CA ARG A 99 6.63 -10.56 4.39
C ARG A 99 7.17 -11.57 3.37
N HIS A 100 8.47 -11.50 3.05
CA HIS A 100 9.12 -12.40 2.09
C HIS A 100 10.31 -13.13 2.72
N PRO A 101 10.10 -13.89 3.82
CA PRO A 101 11.18 -14.58 4.52
C PRO A 101 11.86 -15.69 3.69
N HIS A 102 11.26 -16.08 2.58
CA HIS A 102 11.83 -17.01 1.61
C HIS A 102 12.80 -16.34 0.60
N VAL A 103 12.81 -15.01 0.55
CA VAL A 103 13.73 -14.22 -0.30
C VAL A 103 14.81 -13.56 0.55
N PHE A 104 14.44 -13.05 1.72
CA PHE A 104 15.31 -12.25 2.60
C PHE A 104 15.73 -12.97 3.88
N GLY A 105 15.34 -14.24 4.05
CA GLY A 105 15.68 -15.10 5.20
C GLY A 105 15.80 -16.55 4.76
N ASP A 106 15.66 -17.48 5.70
CA ASP A 106 15.89 -18.91 5.50
C ASP A 106 14.61 -19.75 5.33
N ALA A 107 13.44 -19.11 5.24
CA ALA A 107 12.18 -19.83 5.08
C ALA A 107 12.06 -20.44 3.68
N SER A 108 11.47 -21.64 3.60
CA SER A 108 11.10 -22.25 2.32
C SER A 108 9.65 -22.71 2.36
N PHE A 109 8.98 -22.64 1.22
CA PHE A 109 7.58 -23.08 1.07
C PHE A 109 7.49 -24.16 0.01
N ALA A 110 6.61 -25.14 0.23
CA ALA A 110 6.42 -26.25 -0.70
C ALA A 110 5.82 -25.77 -2.04
N ASP A 111 4.95 -24.77 -2.00
CA ASP A 111 4.25 -24.22 -3.14
C ASP A 111 3.75 -22.78 -2.88
N ALA A 112 3.09 -22.18 -3.88
CA ALA A 112 2.54 -20.84 -3.81
C ALA A 112 1.35 -20.73 -2.84
N GLU A 113 0.64 -21.82 -2.58
CA GLU A 113 -0.47 -21.85 -1.62
C GLU A 113 0.06 -21.73 -0.18
N ALA A 114 1.07 -22.52 0.18
CA ALA A 114 1.76 -22.43 1.47
C ALA A 114 2.35 -21.02 1.70
N GLN A 115 2.93 -20.41 0.66
CA GLN A 115 3.42 -19.03 0.71
C GLN A 115 2.28 -18.02 0.98
N THR A 116 1.14 -18.18 0.32
CA THR A 116 -0.04 -17.32 0.52
C THR A 116 -0.58 -17.44 1.93
N LEU A 117 -0.68 -18.65 2.48
CA LEU A 117 -1.11 -18.89 3.86
C LEU A 117 -0.17 -18.22 4.87
N ASN A 118 1.14 -18.37 4.68
CA ASN A 118 2.12 -17.69 5.53
C ASN A 118 1.98 -16.16 5.45
N TRP A 119 1.81 -15.60 4.27
CA TRP A 119 1.59 -14.15 4.10
C TRP A 119 0.36 -13.65 4.85
N GLU A 120 -0.76 -14.37 4.78
CA GLU A 120 -1.97 -14.00 5.53
C GLU A 120 -1.77 -14.15 7.05
N ALA A 121 -0.99 -15.13 7.51
CA ALA A 121 -0.62 -15.27 8.92
C ALA A 121 0.21 -14.06 9.40
N ILE A 122 1.23 -13.67 8.63
CA ILE A 122 2.05 -12.47 8.93
C ILE A 122 1.17 -11.22 9.01
N LYS A 123 0.28 -10.99 8.03
CA LYS A 123 -0.64 -9.83 8.03
C LYS A 123 -1.60 -9.83 9.22
N ARG A 124 -2.02 -11.00 9.68
CA ARG A 124 -2.85 -11.13 10.88
C ARG A 124 -2.07 -10.76 12.14
N ALA A 125 -0.85 -11.24 12.26
CA ALA A 125 0.05 -10.90 13.38
C ALA A 125 0.37 -9.40 13.41
N GLU A 126 0.63 -8.78 12.25
CA GLU A 126 0.86 -7.34 12.14
C GLU A 126 -0.34 -6.51 12.62
N ARG A 127 -1.56 -6.89 12.24
CA ARG A 127 -2.79 -6.21 12.71
C ARG A 127 -2.97 -6.35 14.21
N ALA A 128 -2.76 -7.55 14.74
CA ALA A 128 -2.83 -7.79 16.19
C ALA A 128 -1.80 -6.94 16.96
N ALA A 129 -0.58 -6.83 16.44
CA ALA A 129 0.47 -5.99 17.04
C ALA A 129 0.16 -4.49 16.94
N ALA A 130 -0.57 -4.06 15.91
CA ALA A 130 -1.02 -2.67 15.74
C ALA A 130 -2.23 -2.30 16.63
N GLY A 131 -2.76 -3.25 17.42
CA GLY A 131 -3.91 -3.01 18.29
C GLY A 131 -5.23 -2.84 17.54
N GLU A 132 -5.35 -3.41 16.34
CA GLU A 132 -6.63 -3.42 15.64
C GLU A 132 -7.61 -4.33 16.38
N ASP A 133 -8.64 -3.73 17.00
CA ASP A 133 -9.67 -4.45 17.79
C ASP A 133 -10.65 -5.30 16.92
N ASP A 134 -10.60 -5.14 15.60
CA ASP A 134 -11.44 -5.95 14.71
C ASP A 134 -10.81 -7.33 14.47
N HIS A 135 -11.21 -8.29 15.29
CA HIS A 135 -10.84 -9.71 15.17
C HIS A 135 -11.66 -10.48 14.14
N SER A 136 -12.54 -9.80 13.40
CA SER A 136 -13.36 -10.47 12.39
C SER A 136 -12.48 -11.04 11.27
N ALA A 137 -12.91 -12.13 10.70
CA ALA A 137 -12.28 -12.74 9.52
C ALA A 137 -12.22 -11.78 8.33
N LEU A 138 -13.05 -10.73 8.33
CA LEU A 138 -13.15 -9.71 7.27
C LEU A 138 -12.39 -8.42 7.60
N ALA A 139 -11.70 -8.36 8.75
CA ALA A 139 -10.94 -7.20 9.20
C ALA A 139 -9.87 -6.74 8.19
N GLY A 140 -9.55 -5.45 8.21
CA GLY A 140 -8.47 -4.87 7.39
C GLY A 140 -8.79 -4.74 5.89
N ILE A 141 -10.07 -4.77 5.50
CA ILE A 141 -10.50 -4.41 4.15
C ILE A 141 -10.93 -2.95 4.16
N SER A 142 -10.18 -2.10 3.46
CA SER A 142 -10.45 -0.66 3.40
C SER A 142 -11.90 -0.37 2.96
N ARG A 143 -12.55 0.58 3.67
CA ARG A 143 -13.91 1.04 3.35
C ARG A 143 -13.93 1.97 2.13
N GLY A 144 -12.83 2.62 1.82
CA GLY A 144 -12.67 3.51 0.67
C GLY A 144 -12.41 2.82 -0.66
N LEU A 145 -12.33 1.49 -0.69
CA LEU A 145 -12.23 0.76 -1.96
C LEU A 145 -13.52 0.90 -2.76
N PRO A 146 -13.44 0.98 -4.11
CA PRO A 146 -14.61 0.83 -4.97
C PRO A 146 -15.42 -0.41 -4.60
N GLU A 147 -16.73 -0.31 -4.67
CA GLU A 147 -17.66 -1.33 -4.15
C GLU A 147 -17.37 -2.74 -4.72
N TRP A 148 -17.09 -2.83 -6.02
CA TRP A 148 -16.77 -4.10 -6.68
C TRP A 148 -15.44 -4.70 -6.20
N GLN A 149 -14.39 -3.89 -6.02
CA GLN A 149 -13.10 -4.35 -5.49
C GLN A 149 -13.24 -4.80 -4.03
N ARG A 150 -14.02 -4.05 -3.26
CA ARG A 150 -14.34 -4.41 -1.88
C ARG A 150 -15.11 -5.73 -1.81
N ALA A 151 -16.12 -5.92 -2.67
CA ALA A 151 -16.89 -7.16 -2.77
C ALA A 151 -16.00 -8.37 -3.09
N VAL A 152 -15.12 -8.26 -4.08
CA VAL A 152 -14.16 -9.32 -4.45
C VAL A 152 -13.25 -9.68 -3.27
N LYS A 153 -12.71 -8.68 -2.56
CA LYS A 153 -11.84 -8.91 -1.39
C LYS A 153 -12.60 -9.55 -0.24
N LEU A 154 -13.84 -9.15 0.01
CA LEU A 154 -14.71 -9.75 1.03
C LEU A 154 -15.01 -11.22 0.69
N GLN A 155 -15.41 -11.52 -0.54
CA GLN A 155 -15.68 -12.88 -1.00
C GLN A 155 -14.45 -13.79 -0.89
N ALA A 156 -13.28 -13.32 -1.37
CA ALA A 156 -12.03 -14.07 -1.28
C ALA A 156 -11.63 -14.35 0.19
N ARG A 157 -11.93 -13.42 1.10
CA ARG A 157 -11.66 -13.59 2.52
C ARG A 157 -12.64 -14.57 3.17
N ALA A 158 -13.94 -14.47 2.87
CA ALA A 158 -14.98 -15.37 3.35
C ALA A 158 -14.77 -16.81 2.86
N ALA A 159 -14.39 -17.01 1.61
CA ALA A 159 -14.10 -18.33 1.05
C ALA A 159 -12.96 -19.03 1.82
N ARG A 160 -11.89 -18.31 2.15
CA ARG A 160 -10.77 -18.86 2.93
C ARG A 160 -11.16 -19.23 4.37
N CYS A 161 -12.04 -18.46 4.99
CA CYS A 161 -12.56 -18.78 6.32
C CYS A 161 -13.39 -20.06 6.30
N HIS A 162 -14.18 -20.26 5.24
CA HIS A 162 -15.02 -21.44 5.09
C HIS A 162 -14.17 -22.71 4.86
N SER A 163 -13.10 -22.61 4.08
CA SER A 163 -12.16 -23.71 3.86
C SER A 163 -11.41 -24.12 5.14
N GLY A 164 -11.00 -23.14 5.96
CA GLY A 164 -10.40 -23.40 7.27
C GLY A 164 -11.34 -24.10 8.25
N PHE A 165 -12.61 -23.70 8.26
CA PHE A 165 -13.63 -24.32 9.13
C PHE A 165 -13.95 -25.78 8.74
N ILE A 166 -13.88 -26.10 7.45
CA ILE A 166 -14.08 -27.49 6.96
C ILE A 166 -12.91 -28.38 7.39
N LEU A 167 -11.67 -27.87 7.34
CA LEU A 167 -10.50 -28.65 7.74
C LEU A 167 -10.46 -28.94 9.25
N GLU A 168 -10.83 -27.98 10.10
CA GLU A 168 -10.92 -28.18 11.55
C GLU A 168 -12.03 -29.20 11.93
N ASN A 169 -13.17 -29.15 11.27
CA ASN A 169 -14.24 -30.10 11.51
C ASN A 169 -13.95 -31.49 10.96
N SER A 170 -13.13 -31.64 9.92
CA SER A 170 -12.72 -32.94 9.37
C SER A 170 -11.79 -33.70 10.31
N LEU A 171 -10.99 -32.99 11.12
CA LEU A 171 -10.13 -33.62 12.14
C LEU A 171 -10.92 -34.10 13.38
N CYS A 172 -12.10 -33.52 13.64
CA CYS A 172 -12.95 -33.91 14.75
C CYS A 172 -13.83 -35.16 14.46
N SER A 173 -14.03 -35.50 13.18
CA SER A 173 -14.85 -36.65 12.75
C SER A 173 -14.09 -37.97 12.72
N SER A 174 -12.81 -38.00 13.06
CA SER A 174 -11.96 -39.21 13.05
C SER A 174 -11.77 -39.82 14.45
N LEU A 175 -12.55 -39.39 15.45
CA LEU A 175 -12.46 -39.83 16.85
C LEU A 175 -13.78 -40.35 17.39
N PHE A 176 -14.63 -40.92 16.52
CA PHE A 176 -15.75 -41.77 16.96
C PHE A 176 -15.83 -43.05 16.14
#